data_aaa402312c35e9e5e0372975b6a55c5f
#
_entry.id   aaa402312c35e9e5e0372975b6a55c5f
#
_cell.length_a   1.000
_cell.length_b   1.000
_cell.length_c   1.000
_cell.angle_alpha   90.00
_cell.angle_beta   90.00
_cell.angle_gamma   90.00
#
_symmetry.space_group_name_H-M   'P 1'
#
loop_
_entity.id
_entity.type
_entity.pdbx_description
1 polymer ?
#
loop_
_entity_poly.entity_id
_entity_poly.type
_entity_poly.pdbx_seq_one_letter_code
_entity_poly.pdbx_strand_id
1 'polypeptide(L)'
;MSEHTAVLRRFNRTYTQRIGVLDESFLGTGFPLGVSRLLFEIGPSGATVRDLRERLDLDSGYLTRLLRRLGDDGLVDVRPDPDDRRRRLVSLTARGRTAWRRLDDRSEDLARSIVDPLTERKRDRLTEALQTADLLVRAATIHLRTVEPTDPAGVEAVGHYFAELDRRFPTGFDAGEGAHDAESMASGAGAFVVATSDGRPVACGGVQQVRPGVGEVKRMWVHPEWRGAGLGSRMLRHLEAEAARLGHRRVVLDTNATLVEAISMYERAGYSPTERYNENPYAQAWFEKVLKGPGSRRSTSRA
;
A
#
# COMPACT_ATOMS: atom_id res chain seq x y z
N MET A 1 -24.59 9.02 12.53
CA MET A 1 -23.86 8.36 11.44
C MET A 1 -23.41 9.46 10.48
N SER A 2 -22.12 9.57 10.13
CA SER A 2 -21.67 10.67 9.27
C SER A 2 -22.23 10.52 7.85
N GLU A 3 -22.44 11.63 7.16
CA GLU A 3 -22.89 11.66 5.77
C GLU A 3 -21.94 10.84 4.86
N HIS A 4 -20.61 10.93 5.10
CA HIS A 4 -19.59 10.22 4.33
C HIS A 4 -19.76 8.69 4.39
N THR A 5 -20.02 8.14 5.59
CA THR A 5 -20.26 6.70 5.73
C THR A 5 -21.59 6.27 5.09
N ALA A 6 -22.60 7.12 5.09
CA ALA A 6 -23.89 6.82 4.46
C ALA A 6 -23.76 6.76 2.92
N VAL A 7 -23.01 7.67 2.31
CA VAL A 7 -22.75 7.69 0.87
C VAL A 7 -21.99 6.44 0.44
N LEU A 8 -20.89 6.11 1.12
CA LEU A 8 -20.08 4.91 0.82
C LEU A 8 -20.92 3.62 0.92
N ARG A 9 -21.71 3.48 2.00
CA ARG A 9 -22.58 2.30 2.19
C ARG A 9 -23.66 2.20 1.13
N ARG A 10 -24.24 3.31 0.69
CA ARG A 10 -25.24 3.34 -0.40
C ARG A 10 -24.59 2.92 -1.72
N PHE A 11 -23.44 3.51 -2.07
CA PHE A 11 -22.71 3.15 -3.28
C PHE A 11 -22.37 1.65 -3.29
N ASN A 12 -21.82 1.13 -2.21
CA ASN A 12 -21.48 -0.30 -2.10
C ASN A 12 -22.70 -1.19 -2.35
N ARG A 13 -23.86 -0.92 -1.73
CA ARG A 13 -25.09 -1.69 -1.96
C ARG A 13 -25.54 -1.64 -3.43
N THR A 14 -25.56 -0.45 -4.02
CA THR A 14 -25.99 -0.27 -5.41
C THR A 14 -25.05 -1.00 -6.37
N TYR A 15 -23.73 -0.83 -6.17
CA TYR A 15 -22.74 -1.41 -7.06
C TYR A 15 -22.70 -2.95 -6.95
N THR A 16 -22.65 -3.50 -5.74
CA THR A 16 -22.65 -4.95 -5.54
C THR A 16 -23.91 -5.64 -6.09
N GLN A 17 -25.08 -4.98 -5.98
CA GLN A 17 -26.31 -5.45 -6.61
C GLN A 17 -26.20 -5.45 -8.14
N ARG A 18 -25.64 -4.39 -8.72
CA ARG A 18 -25.55 -4.24 -10.20
C ARG A 18 -24.57 -5.22 -10.83
N ILE A 19 -23.50 -5.57 -10.13
CA ILE A 19 -22.51 -6.53 -10.64
C ILE A 19 -22.82 -7.99 -10.27
N GLY A 20 -23.99 -8.28 -9.67
CA GLY A 20 -24.42 -9.64 -9.39
C GLY A 20 -23.57 -10.39 -8.36
N VAL A 21 -23.04 -9.69 -7.33
CA VAL A 21 -22.18 -10.30 -6.29
C VAL A 21 -22.88 -11.45 -5.56
N LEU A 22 -24.21 -11.39 -5.43
CA LEU A 22 -25.03 -12.38 -4.72
C LEU A 22 -25.48 -13.55 -5.60
N ASP A 23 -25.17 -13.52 -6.89
CA ASP A 23 -25.56 -14.59 -7.81
C ASP A 23 -24.72 -15.85 -7.52
N GLU A 24 -25.33 -17.02 -7.53
CA GLU A 24 -24.63 -18.31 -7.36
C GLU A 24 -23.57 -18.53 -8.44
N SER A 25 -23.79 -17.95 -9.61
CA SER A 25 -22.87 -17.95 -10.75
C SER A 25 -22.47 -16.53 -11.10
N PHE A 26 -21.35 -16.07 -10.53
CA PHE A 26 -20.82 -14.74 -10.82
C PHE A 26 -20.57 -14.57 -12.32
N LEU A 27 -21.17 -13.54 -12.91
CA LEU A 27 -21.14 -13.27 -14.35
C LEU A 27 -21.61 -14.49 -15.20
N GLY A 28 -22.41 -15.39 -14.65
CA GLY A 28 -22.84 -16.60 -15.33
C GLY A 28 -21.72 -17.58 -15.72
N THR A 29 -20.59 -17.54 -15.03
CA THR A 29 -19.42 -18.39 -15.28
C THR A 29 -19.56 -19.82 -14.76
N GLY A 30 -20.55 -20.07 -13.91
CA GLY A 30 -20.72 -21.33 -13.17
C GLY A 30 -19.98 -21.37 -11.83
N PHE A 31 -19.27 -20.29 -11.47
CA PHE A 31 -18.52 -20.19 -10.23
C PHE A 31 -19.03 -19.02 -9.37
N PRO A 32 -19.05 -19.16 -8.04
CA PRO A 32 -19.31 -18.04 -7.14
C PRO A 32 -18.17 -17.01 -7.20
N LEU A 33 -18.46 -15.78 -6.78
CA LEU A 33 -17.52 -14.64 -6.82
C LEU A 33 -16.12 -14.98 -6.28
N GLY A 34 -16.00 -15.64 -5.13
CA GLY A 34 -14.69 -15.93 -4.52
C GLY A 34 -13.80 -16.84 -5.38
N VAL A 35 -14.39 -17.83 -6.08
CA VAL A 35 -13.67 -18.70 -7.00
C VAL A 35 -13.29 -17.94 -8.27
N SER A 36 -14.23 -17.15 -8.82
CA SER A 36 -14.00 -16.32 -10.01
C SER A 36 -12.91 -15.27 -9.74
N ARG A 37 -12.93 -14.63 -8.58
CA ARG A 37 -11.91 -13.66 -8.19
C ARG A 37 -10.53 -14.30 -8.08
N LEU A 38 -10.42 -15.47 -7.44
CA LEU A 38 -9.16 -16.19 -7.35
C LEU A 38 -8.63 -16.61 -8.72
N LEU A 39 -9.49 -17.14 -9.60
CA LEU A 39 -9.14 -17.51 -10.97
C LEU A 39 -8.60 -16.29 -11.74
N PHE A 40 -9.22 -15.13 -11.57
CA PHE A 40 -8.82 -13.88 -12.19
C PHE A 40 -7.43 -13.43 -11.70
N GLU A 41 -7.19 -13.49 -10.39
CA GLU A 41 -5.91 -13.09 -9.76
C GLU A 41 -4.73 -14.01 -10.11
N ILE A 42 -4.99 -15.30 -10.34
CA ILE A 42 -3.96 -16.22 -10.83
C ILE A 42 -3.49 -15.78 -12.22
N GLY A 43 -4.41 -15.37 -13.09
CA GLY A 43 -4.09 -14.82 -14.40
C GLY A 43 -3.26 -15.73 -15.31
N PRO A 44 -2.98 -15.29 -16.54
CA PRO A 44 -2.19 -16.07 -17.50
C PRO A 44 -0.74 -16.34 -17.10
N SER A 45 -0.15 -15.43 -16.30
CA SER A 45 1.25 -15.51 -15.83
C SER A 45 1.43 -16.45 -14.64
N GLY A 46 0.33 -16.84 -13.98
CA GLY A 46 0.37 -17.54 -12.70
C GLY A 46 0.77 -16.63 -11.54
N ALA A 47 0.72 -17.17 -10.32
CA ALA A 47 1.09 -16.46 -9.11
C ALA A 47 1.51 -17.42 -8.01
N THR A 48 2.33 -16.98 -7.04
CA THR A 48 2.60 -17.83 -5.89
C THR A 48 1.40 -17.84 -4.92
N VAL A 49 1.26 -18.92 -4.16
CA VAL A 49 0.21 -19.01 -3.11
C VAL A 49 0.35 -17.86 -2.10
N ARG A 50 1.58 -17.45 -1.82
CA ARG A 50 1.86 -16.32 -0.93
C ARG A 50 1.32 -15.01 -1.52
N ASP A 51 1.62 -14.71 -2.79
CA ASP A 51 1.19 -13.49 -3.45
C ASP A 51 -0.34 -13.42 -3.54
N LEU A 52 -0.99 -14.54 -3.87
CA LEU A 52 -2.45 -14.63 -3.90
C LEU A 52 -3.09 -14.35 -2.54
N ARG A 53 -2.47 -14.88 -1.47
CA ARG A 53 -2.93 -14.63 -0.11
C ARG A 53 -2.81 -13.14 0.27
N GLU A 54 -1.67 -12.52 -0.06
CA GLU A 54 -1.41 -11.12 0.23
C GLU A 54 -2.30 -10.19 -0.58
N ARG A 55 -2.45 -10.41 -1.90
CA ARG A 55 -3.31 -9.58 -2.77
C ARG A 55 -4.79 -9.64 -2.40
N LEU A 56 -5.27 -10.83 -2.02
CA LEU A 56 -6.69 -11.05 -1.73
C LEU A 56 -7.02 -10.89 -0.25
N ASP A 57 -6.02 -10.66 0.61
CA ASP A 57 -6.15 -10.59 2.08
C ASP A 57 -6.95 -11.79 2.65
N LEU A 58 -6.60 -13.01 2.19
CA LEU A 58 -7.30 -14.23 2.57
C LEU A 58 -6.53 -15.00 3.65
N ASP A 59 -7.29 -15.62 4.56
CA ASP A 59 -6.71 -16.62 5.45
C ASP A 59 -6.24 -17.86 4.67
N SER A 60 -5.21 -18.54 5.19
CA SER A 60 -4.58 -19.67 4.51
C SER A 60 -5.53 -20.86 4.28
N GLY A 61 -6.46 -21.10 5.20
CA GLY A 61 -7.42 -22.20 5.12
C GLY A 61 -8.46 -21.94 4.03
N TYR A 62 -8.95 -20.70 3.92
CA TYR A 62 -9.93 -20.33 2.89
C TYR A 62 -9.29 -20.38 1.50
N LEU A 63 -8.10 -19.80 1.33
CA LEU A 63 -7.36 -19.87 0.06
C LEU A 63 -7.11 -21.33 -0.36
N THR A 64 -6.69 -22.19 0.58
CA THR A 64 -6.45 -23.60 0.30
C THR A 64 -7.72 -24.32 -0.20
N ARG A 65 -8.89 -24.02 0.39
CA ARG A 65 -10.16 -24.58 -0.07
C ARG A 65 -10.52 -24.13 -1.48
N LEU A 66 -10.31 -22.82 -1.79
CA LEU A 66 -10.57 -22.29 -3.13
C LEU A 66 -9.62 -22.91 -4.17
N LEU A 67 -8.33 -23.02 -3.88
CA LEU A 67 -7.34 -23.65 -4.76
C LEU A 67 -7.64 -25.12 -5.01
N ARG A 68 -8.04 -25.86 -3.98
CA ARG A 68 -8.46 -27.27 -4.12
C ARG A 68 -9.62 -27.37 -5.09
N ARG A 69 -10.67 -26.54 -4.90
CA ARG A 69 -11.83 -26.52 -5.80
C ARG A 69 -11.44 -26.23 -7.24
N LEU A 70 -10.60 -25.22 -7.49
CA LEU A 70 -10.09 -24.92 -8.84
C LEU A 70 -9.26 -26.08 -9.42
N GLY A 71 -8.50 -26.78 -8.59
CA GLY A 71 -7.76 -27.98 -8.99
C GLY A 71 -8.67 -29.15 -9.33
N ASP A 72 -9.69 -29.45 -8.50
CA ASP A 72 -10.68 -30.49 -8.73
C ASP A 72 -11.49 -30.26 -10.02
N ASP A 73 -11.77 -28.98 -10.32
CA ASP A 73 -12.39 -28.54 -11.58
C ASP A 73 -11.42 -28.57 -12.78
N GLY A 74 -10.14 -28.91 -12.56
CA GLY A 74 -9.09 -29.00 -13.56
C GLY A 74 -8.72 -27.64 -14.18
N LEU A 75 -8.88 -26.54 -13.44
CA LEU A 75 -8.62 -25.19 -13.92
C LEU A 75 -7.20 -24.70 -13.56
N VAL A 76 -6.61 -25.20 -12.49
CA VAL A 76 -5.27 -24.80 -12.04
C VAL A 76 -4.41 -26.02 -11.71
N ASP A 77 -3.11 -25.83 -11.89
CA ASP A 77 -2.05 -26.70 -11.37
C ASP A 77 -1.32 -25.97 -10.25
N VAL A 78 -1.01 -26.68 -9.17
CA VAL A 78 -0.20 -26.16 -8.06
C VAL A 78 1.08 -26.98 -7.94
N ARG A 79 2.23 -26.35 -8.24
CA ARG A 79 3.53 -27.02 -8.26
C ARG A 79 4.54 -26.29 -7.37
N PRO A 80 5.61 -26.96 -6.90
CA PRO A 80 6.75 -26.25 -6.35
C PRO A 80 7.30 -25.24 -7.37
N ASP A 81 7.69 -24.05 -6.90
CA ASP A 81 8.38 -23.07 -7.73
C ASP A 81 9.75 -23.64 -8.15
N PRO A 82 10.12 -23.60 -9.45
CA PRO A 82 11.40 -24.10 -9.91
C PRO A 82 12.60 -23.37 -9.30
N ASP A 83 12.45 -22.07 -8.98
CA ASP A 83 13.52 -21.23 -8.45
C ASP A 83 13.61 -21.30 -6.90
N ASP A 84 12.48 -21.58 -6.23
CA ASP A 84 12.43 -21.77 -4.78
C ASP A 84 11.38 -22.83 -4.41
N ARG A 85 11.82 -24.08 -4.18
CA ARG A 85 10.95 -25.21 -3.83
C ARG A 85 10.11 -25.02 -2.56
N ARG A 86 10.42 -24.03 -1.73
CA ARG A 86 9.62 -23.68 -0.54
C ARG A 86 8.36 -22.90 -0.93
N ARG A 87 8.36 -22.32 -2.12
CA ARG A 87 7.21 -21.61 -2.68
C ARG A 87 6.35 -22.55 -3.50
N ARG A 88 5.08 -22.26 -3.58
CA ARG A 88 4.11 -22.99 -4.41
C ARG A 88 3.58 -22.03 -5.48
N LEU A 89 3.86 -22.38 -6.73
CA LEU A 89 3.36 -21.66 -7.91
C LEU A 89 2.01 -22.25 -8.33
N VAL A 90 1.05 -21.38 -8.57
CA VAL A 90 -0.26 -21.71 -9.14
C VAL A 90 -0.30 -21.20 -10.57
N SER A 91 -0.64 -22.06 -11.51
CA SER A 91 -0.76 -21.72 -12.93
C SER A 91 -2.07 -22.23 -13.51
N LEU A 92 -2.58 -21.54 -14.53
CA LEU A 92 -3.79 -21.98 -15.26
C LEU A 92 -3.47 -23.16 -16.18
N THR A 93 -4.31 -24.18 -16.14
CA THR A 93 -4.34 -25.24 -17.18
C THR A 93 -4.86 -24.67 -18.52
N ALA A 94 -4.90 -25.46 -19.58
CA ALA A 94 -5.55 -25.05 -20.84
C ALA A 94 -7.04 -24.73 -20.63
N ARG A 95 -7.74 -25.56 -19.82
CA ARG A 95 -9.14 -25.33 -19.42
C ARG A 95 -9.26 -24.08 -18.55
N GLY A 96 -8.32 -23.87 -17.62
CA GLY A 96 -8.28 -22.68 -16.77
C GLY A 96 -8.12 -21.40 -17.57
N ARG A 97 -7.22 -21.39 -18.59
CA ARG A 97 -7.07 -20.24 -19.50
C ARG A 97 -8.33 -19.93 -20.28
N THR A 98 -9.09 -20.95 -20.70
CA THR A 98 -10.37 -20.74 -21.37
C THR A 98 -11.42 -20.16 -20.41
N ALA A 99 -11.49 -20.67 -19.17
CA ALA A 99 -12.38 -20.15 -18.14
C ALA A 99 -12.01 -18.70 -17.75
N TRP A 100 -10.73 -18.41 -17.63
CA TRP A 100 -10.21 -17.06 -17.34
C TRP A 100 -10.62 -16.07 -18.43
N ARG A 101 -10.38 -16.38 -19.71
CA ARG A 101 -10.79 -15.52 -20.82
C ARG A 101 -12.30 -15.26 -20.83
N ARG A 102 -13.10 -16.29 -20.62
CA ARG A 102 -14.57 -16.14 -20.54
C ARG A 102 -15.00 -15.24 -19.38
N LEU A 103 -14.30 -15.30 -18.24
CA LEU A 103 -14.53 -14.42 -17.09
C LEU A 103 -14.15 -12.97 -17.43
N ASP A 104 -13.02 -12.77 -18.09
CA ASP A 104 -12.50 -11.47 -18.51
C ASP A 104 -13.46 -10.81 -19.52
N ASP A 105 -13.85 -11.54 -20.60
CA ASP A 105 -14.82 -11.06 -21.61
C ASP A 105 -16.14 -10.62 -20.96
N ARG A 106 -16.67 -11.41 -20.04
CA ARG A 106 -17.95 -11.08 -19.37
C ARG A 106 -17.83 -9.93 -18.37
N SER A 107 -16.67 -9.79 -17.76
CA SER A 107 -16.36 -8.63 -16.90
C SER A 107 -16.32 -7.34 -17.72
N GLU A 108 -15.72 -7.39 -18.91
CA GLU A 108 -15.68 -6.29 -19.87
C GLU A 108 -17.09 -5.95 -20.37
N ASP A 109 -17.91 -6.96 -20.76
CA ASP A 109 -19.30 -6.76 -21.20
C ASP A 109 -20.15 -6.10 -20.11
N LEU A 110 -19.97 -6.50 -18.84
CA LEU A 110 -20.65 -5.88 -17.72
C LEU A 110 -20.23 -4.41 -17.56
N ALA A 111 -18.91 -4.14 -17.62
CA ALA A 111 -18.40 -2.79 -17.53
C ALA A 111 -18.96 -1.90 -18.65
N ARG A 112 -18.98 -2.38 -19.89
CA ARG A 112 -19.59 -1.71 -21.03
C ARG A 112 -21.08 -1.46 -20.82
N SER A 113 -21.82 -2.42 -20.30
CA SER A 113 -23.27 -2.26 -20.04
C SER A 113 -23.59 -1.09 -19.09
N ILE A 114 -22.63 -0.73 -18.22
CA ILE A 114 -22.75 0.41 -17.31
C ILE A 114 -22.29 1.71 -17.96
N VAL A 115 -21.23 1.66 -18.76
CA VAL A 115 -20.56 2.85 -19.31
C VAL A 115 -21.21 3.31 -20.62
N ASP A 116 -21.56 2.40 -21.54
CA ASP A 116 -22.04 2.73 -22.89
C ASP A 116 -23.34 3.55 -22.93
N PRO A 117 -24.30 3.38 -22.00
CA PRO A 117 -25.50 4.21 -21.95
C PRO A 117 -25.25 5.67 -21.57
N LEU A 118 -24.04 6.00 -21.07
CA LEU A 118 -23.68 7.33 -20.66
C LEU A 118 -23.20 8.18 -21.84
N THR A 119 -23.47 9.48 -21.80
CA THR A 119 -22.83 10.43 -22.73
C THR A 119 -21.33 10.55 -22.41
N GLU A 120 -20.50 10.90 -23.40
CA GLU A 120 -19.05 11.06 -23.26
C GLU A 120 -18.67 11.88 -22.01
N ARG A 121 -19.23 13.06 -21.85
CA ARG A 121 -19.02 13.89 -20.65
C ARG A 121 -19.35 13.18 -19.33
N LYS A 122 -20.36 12.29 -19.32
CA LYS A 122 -20.70 11.53 -18.11
C LYS A 122 -19.76 10.33 -17.90
N ARG A 123 -19.24 9.75 -18.98
CA ARG A 123 -18.20 8.70 -18.92
C ARG A 123 -16.93 9.25 -18.27
N ASP A 124 -16.45 10.39 -18.77
CA ASP A 124 -15.26 11.05 -18.23
C ASP A 124 -15.41 11.34 -16.73
N ARG A 125 -16.55 11.94 -16.38
CA ARG A 125 -16.86 12.24 -14.97
C ARG A 125 -16.95 11.00 -14.07
N LEU A 126 -17.49 9.89 -14.59
CA LEU A 126 -17.54 8.62 -13.86
C LEU A 126 -16.14 8.04 -13.69
N THR A 127 -15.34 8.07 -14.76
CA THR A 127 -13.95 7.58 -14.75
C THR A 127 -13.10 8.34 -13.72
N GLU A 128 -13.12 9.68 -13.74
CA GLU A 128 -12.41 10.53 -12.76
C GLU A 128 -12.87 10.25 -11.33
N ALA A 129 -14.18 10.10 -11.11
CA ALA A 129 -14.73 9.81 -9.79
C ALA A 129 -14.29 8.42 -9.28
N LEU A 130 -14.29 7.41 -10.15
CA LEU A 130 -13.85 6.05 -9.79
C LEU A 130 -12.35 5.98 -9.56
N GLN A 131 -11.52 6.62 -10.38
CA GLN A 131 -10.08 6.71 -10.17
C GLN A 131 -9.75 7.36 -8.82
N THR A 132 -10.43 8.47 -8.51
CA THR A 132 -10.29 9.15 -7.22
C THR A 132 -10.74 8.25 -6.06
N ALA A 133 -11.90 7.61 -6.18
CA ALA A 133 -12.44 6.74 -5.14
C ALA A 133 -11.55 5.51 -4.91
N ASP A 134 -11.06 4.86 -5.99
CA ASP A 134 -10.13 3.72 -5.91
C ASP A 134 -8.85 4.12 -5.17
N LEU A 135 -8.21 5.21 -5.61
CA LEU A 135 -6.98 5.71 -4.97
C LEU A 135 -7.19 6.01 -3.47
N LEU A 136 -8.26 6.71 -3.13
CA LEU A 136 -8.56 7.08 -1.73
C LEU A 136 -8.86 5.86 -0.86
N VAL A 137 -9.63 4.89 -1.37
CA VAL A 137 -9.94 3.66 -0.63
C VAL A 137 -8.68 2.81 -0.45
N ARG A 138 -7.91 2.59 -1.50
CA ARG A 138 -6.64 1.86 -1.44
C ARG A 138 -5.67 2.52 -0.45
N ALA A 139 -5.47 3.83 -0.54
CA ALA A 139 -4.59 4.56 0.37
C ALA A 139 -5.10 4.57 1.83
N ALA A 140 -6.41 4.53 2.04
CA ALA A 140 -6.99 4.46 3.39
C ALA A 140 -6.89 3.07 4.03
N THR A 141 -6.91 2.00 3.23
CA THR A 141 -6.96 0.61 3.70
C THR A 141 -5.64 -0.14 3.61
N ILE A 142 -4.66 0.36 2.83
CA ILE A 142 -3.37 -0.30 2.66
C ILE A 142 -2.68 -0.59 4.00
N HIS A 143 -2.12 -1.78 4.16
CA HIS A 143 -1.40 -2.16 5.37
C HIS A 143 0.03 -1.61 5.36
N LEU A 144 0.42 -0.98 6.49
CA LEU A 144 1.78 -0.57 6.77
C LEU A 144 2.44 -1.68 7.59
N ARG A 145 3.49 -2.28 7.07
CA ARG A 145 4.20 -3.41 7.71
C ARG A 145 5.59 -2.97 8.13
N THR A 146 5.94 -3.21 9.38
CA THR A 146 7.34 -3.14 9.81
C THR A 146 8.06 -4.36 9.27
N VAL A 147 9.18 -4.14 8.61
CA VAL A 147 10.01 -5.18 7.98
C VAL A 147 11.47 -4.94 8.32
N GLU A 148 12.32 -5.95 8.16
CA GLU A 148 13.76 -5.74 8.20
C GLU A 148 14.19 -4.93 6.97
N PRO A 149 15.17 -4.01 7.08
CA PRO A 149 15.63 -3.22 5.93
C PRO A 149 16.14 -4.05 4.74
N THR A 150 16.52 -5.29 4.97
CA THR A 150 16.95 -6.27 3.95
C THR A 150 15.78 -7.02 3.30
N ASP A 151 14.54 -6.80 3.75
CA ASP A 151 13.36 -7.36 3.08
C ASP A 151 13.32 -6.89 1.62
N PRO A 152 13.05 -7.77 0.64
CA PRO A 152 13.04 -7.40 -0.78
C PRO A 152 12.18 -6.18 -1.11
N ALA A 153 10.98 -6.07 -0.52
CA ALA A 153 10.12 -4.91 -0.72
C ALA A 153 10.71 -3.63 -0.09
N GLY A 154 11.47 -3.77 1.01
CA GLY A 154 12.20 -2.68 1.64
C GLY A 154 13.32 -2.16 0.74
N VAL A 155 14.13 -3.06 0.22
CA VAL A 155 15.24 -2.74 -0.70
C VAL A 155 14.72 -2.06 -1.97
N GLU A 156 13.67 -2.61 -2.58
CA GLU A 156 13.02 -2.03 -3.76
C GLU A 156 12.48 -0.62 -3.48
N ALA A 157 11.78 -0.43 -2.34
CA ALA A 157 11.24 0.87 -1.94
C ALA A 157 12.33 1.94 -1.74
N VAL A 158 13.45 1.58 -1.12
CA VAL A 158 14.61 2.46 -0.94
C VAL A 158 15.25 2.80 -2.29
N GLY A 159 15.33 1.83 -3.22
CA GLY A 159 15.77 2.08 -4.58
C GLY A 159 14.91 3.13 -5.31
N HIS A 160 13.60 3.03 -5.19
CA HIS A 160 12.67 4.05 -5.73
C HIS A 160 12.83 5.41 -5.07
N TYR A 161 13.03 5.44 -3.75
CA TYR A 161 13.30 6.68 -3.01
C TYR A 161 14.57 7.37 -3.53
N PHE A 162 15.69 6.66 -3.64
CA PHE A 162 16.94 7.23 -4.12
C PHE A 162 16.84 7.68 -5.58
N ALA A 163 16.23 6.89 -6.45
CA ALA A 163 16.01 7.26 -7.83
C ALA A 163 15.12 8.52 -8.00
N GLU A 164 14.20 8.74 -7.06
CA GLU A 164 13.40 9.97 -7.06
C GLU A 164 14.21 11.18 -6.60
N LEU A 165 15.03 11.05 -5.57
CA LEU A 165 15.90 12.14 -5.10
C LEU A 165 16.88 12.55 -6.20
N ASP A 166 17.50 11.58 -6.88
CA ASP A 166 18.40 11.82 -7.99
C ASP A 166 17.73 12.63 -9.13
N ARG A 167 16.51 12.29 -9.46
CA ARG A 167 15.74 13.05 -10.47
C ARG A 167 15.28 14.46 -10.02
N ARG A 168 15.06 14.65 -8.71
CA ARG A 168 14.50 15.92 -8.17
C ARG A 168 15.58 16.91 -7.78
N PHE A 169 16.78 16.45 -7.47
CA PHE A 169 17.85 17.34 -7.04
C PHE A 169 18.65 17.83 -8.25
N PRO A 170 18.90 19.14 -8.37
CA PRO A 170 19.58 19.73 -9.54
C PRO A 170 20.99 19.17 -9.80
N THR A 171 21.67 18.74 -8.74
CA THR A 171 23.03 18.17 -8.80
C THR A 171 23.05 16.65 -8.75
N GLY A 172 21.88 16.00 -8.85
CA GLY A 172 21.73 14.57 -8.59
C GLY A 172 21.80 14.24 -7.10
N PHE A 173 21.68 12.95 -6.80
CA PHE A 173 21.74 12.42 -5.44
C PHE A 173 22.67 11.21 -5.37
N ASP A 174 23.67 11.29 -4.53
CA ASP A 174 24.53 10.16 -4.15
C ASP A 174 24.17 9.72 -2.73
N ALA A 175 23.72 8.48 -2.60
CA ALA A 175 23.40 7.91 -1.30
C ALA A 175 24.64 7.79 -0.38
N GLY A 176 25.85 7.71 -0.97
CA GLY A 176 27.10 7.62 -0.25
C GLY A 176 27.11 6.49 0.79
N GLU A 177 27.81 6.73 1.90
CA GLU A 177 27.80 5.83 3.06
C GLU A 177 26.42 5.75 3.74
N GLY A 178 25.52 6.73 3.53
CA GLY A 178 24.15 6.70 4.06
C GLY A 178 23.28 5.58 3.46
N ALA A 179 23.71 4.94 2.38
CA ALA A 179 23.08 3.70 1.90
C ALA A 179 23.19 2.55 2.92
N HIS A 180 24.19 2.61 3.81
CA HIS A 180 24.49 1.59 4.82
C HIS A 180 23.75 1.80 6.17
N ASP A 181 22.97 2.87 6.33
CA ASP A 181 22.15 3.13 7.53
C ASP A 181 21.00 2.13 7.74
N ALA A 182 20.92 1.07 6.92
CA ALA A 182 19.90 0.05 7.05
C ALA A 182 19.89 -0.61 8.44
N GLU A 183 21.08 -0.86 9.03
CA GLU A 183 21.22 -1.48 10.35
C GLU A 183 20.62 -0.62 11.46
N SER A 184 20.69 0.70 11.36
CA SER A 184 20.13 1.62 12.36
C SER A 184 18.59 1.63 12.39
N MET A 185 17.94 1.14 11.32
CA MET A 185 16.50 0.97 11.20
C MET A 185 16.05 -0.49 11.35
N ALA A 186 16.98 -1.41 11.63
CA ALA A 186 16.67 -2.81 11.88
C ALA A 186 15.98 -3.00 13.23
N SER A 187 15.33 -4.16 13.39
CA SER A 187 14.62 -4.53 14.61
C SER A 187 15.53 -4.43 15.86
N GLY A 188 15.06 -3.73 16.87
CA GLY A 188 15.78 -3.46 18.12
C GLY A 188 16.57 -2.15 18.13
N ALA A 189 17.05 -1.65 17.00
CA ALA A 189 17.75 -0.35 16.89
C ALA A 189 16.82 0.75 16.36
N GLY A 190 15.86 0.37 15.49
CA GLY A 190 14.92 1.27 14.87
C GLY A 190 13.69 0.52 14.32
N ALA A 191 13.08 1.08 13.30
CA ALA A 191 11.99 0.44 12.57
C ALA A 191 12.03 0.88 11.10
N PHE A 192 11.81 -0.06 10.17
CA PHE A 192 11.60 0.24 8.76
C PHE A 192 10.22 -0.26 8.34
N VAL A 193 9.45 0.61 7.70
CA VAL A 193 8.05 0.38 7.37
C VAL A 193 7.85 0.46 5.87
N VAL A 194 7.12 -0.51 5.32
CA VAL A 194 6.76 -0.56 3.89
C VAL A 194 5.25 -0.75 3.74
N ALA A 195 4.69 -0.09 2.74
CA ALA A 195 3.36 -0.39 2.22
C ALA A 195 3.51 -0.99 0.81
N THR A 196 2.83 -2.10 0.57
CA THR A 196 2.83 -2.77 -0.74
C THR A 196 1.41 -2.85 -1.29
N SER A 197 1.26 -2.65 -2.59
CA SER A 197 0.03 -2.90 -3.34
C SER A 197 0.36 -3.76 -4.56
N ASP A 198 -0.39 -4.83 -4.75
CA ASP A 198 -0.18 -5.77 -5.85
C ASP A 198 1.26 -6.32 -5.91
N GLY A 199 1.85 -6.54 -4.72
CA GLY A 199 3.22 -7.05 -4.57
C GLY A 199 4.33 -6.02 -4.80
N ARG A 200 4.02 -4.76 -5.11
CA ARG A 200 4.99 -3.68 -5.34
C ARG A 200 4.99 -2.68 -4.19
N PRO A 201 6.14 -2.16 -3.78
CA PRO A 201 6.18 -1.12 -2.76
C PRO A 201 5.61 0.19 -3.31
N VAL A 202 4.74 0.82 -2.52
CA VAL A 202 4.10 2.10 -2.85
C VAL A 202 4.41 3.19 -1.83
N ALA A 203 4.96 2.84 -0.69
CA ALA A 203 5.50 3.79 0.28
C ALA A 203 6.49 3.09 1.21
N CYS A 204 7.44 3.85 1.71
CA CYS A 204 8.32 3.42 2.80
C CYS A 204 8.70 4.59 3.71
N GLY A 205 9.32 4.25 4.82
CA GLY A 205 9.96 5.17 5.74
C GLY A 205 10.58 4.43 6.91
N GLY A 206 11.53 5.05 7.58
CA GLY A 206 12.21 4.45 8.71
C GLY A 206 12.31 5.39 9.90
N VAL A 207 12.57 4.82 11.05
CA VAL A 207 12.94 5.51 12.29
C VAL A 207 14.23 4.92 12.80
N GLN A 208 15.18 5.79 13.13
CA GLN A 208 16.41 5.42 13.82
C GLN A 208 16.62 6.29 15.06
N GLN A 209 17.44 5.83 15.99
CA GLN A 209 17.83 6.64 17.15
C GLN A 209 18.98 7.57 16.77
N VAL A 210 18.81 8.88 16.99
CA VAL A 210 19.91 9.87 16.88
C VAL A 210 20.64 10.03 18.22
N ARG A 211 19.86 10.09 19.31
CA ARG A 211 20.35 10.19 20.69
C ARG A 211 19.28 9.64 21.64
N PRO A 212 19.60 9.34 22.89
CA PRO A 212 18.64 8.82 23.85
C PRO A 212 17.35 9.66 23.91
N GLY A 213 16.21 9.02 23.67
CA GLY A 213 14.89 9.65 23.68
C GLY A 213 14.52 10.45 22.43
N VAL A 214 15.39 10.49 21.39
CA VAL A 214 15.14 11.21 20.14
C VAL A 214 15.29 10.27 18.95
N GLY A 215 14.20 10.05 18.23
CA GLY A 215 14.16 9.31 16.98
C GLY A 215 14.25 10.25 15.77
N GLU A 216 14.79 9.77 14.66
CA GLU A 216 14.82 10.47 13.38
C GLU A 216 14.00 9.71 12.35
N VAL A 217 13.07 10.40 11.68
CA VAL A 217 12.35 9.85 10.53
C VAL A 217 13.21 10.03 9.29
N LYS A 218 13.47 8.93 8.59
CA LYS A 218 14.29 8.90 7.36
C LYS A 218 13.62 8.12 6.25
N ARG A 219 14.11 8.35 5.02
CA ARG A 219 13.76 7.59 3.81
C ARG A 219 12.24 7.52 3.55
N MET A 220 11.54 8.57 3.93
CA MET A 220 10.11 8.64 3.74
C MET A 220 9.78 8.90 2.27
N TRP A 221 9.12 7.95 1.65
CA TRP A 221 8.76 7.99 0.24
C TRP A 221 7.33 7.48 0.01
N VAL A 222 6.67 8.07 -0.97
CA VAL A 222 5.36 7.63 -1.48
C VAL A 222 5.41 7.67 -3.00
N HIS A 223 5.04 6.56 -3.63
CA HIS A 223 4.96 6.44 -5.08
C HIS A 223 4.12 7.58 -5.68
N PRO A 224 4.54 8.21 -6.80
CA PRO A 224 3.85 9.37 -7.38
C PRO A 224 2.35 9.18 -7.56
N GLU A 225 1.90 8.04 -8.07
CA GLU A 225 0.48 7.72 -8.29
C GLU A 225 -0.36 7.59 -7.00
N TRP A 226 0.29 7.49 -5.83
CA TRP A 226 -0.36 7.37 -4.52
C TRP A 226 -0.34 8.67 -3.73
N ARG A 227 0.20 9.74 -4.30
CA ARG A 227 0.24 11.06 -3.66
C ARG A 227 -1.12 11.72 -3.68
N GLY A 228 -1.32 12.68 -2.79
CA GLY A 228 -2.62 13.35 -2.64
C GLY A 228 -3.69 12.55 -1.89
N ALA A 229 -3.54 11.21 -1.75
CA ALA A 229 -4.51 10.35 -1.09
C ALA A 229 -4.29 10.17 0.43
N GLY A 230 -3.37 10.94 1.03
CA GLY A 230 -3.12 10.91 2.48
C GLY A 230 -2.19 9.78 2.95
N LEU A 231 -1.65 8.94 2.06
CA LEU A 231 -0.75 7.83 2.41
C LEU A 231 0.52 8.32 3.12
N GLY A 232 1.13 9.43 2.66
CA GLY A 232 2.30 10.03 3.31
C GLY A 232 2.02 10.44 4.76
N SER A 233 0.88 11.09 5.02
CA SER A 233 0.48 11.45 6.38
C SER A 233 0.17 10.22 7.26
N ARG A 234 -0.32 9.12 6.67
CA ARG A 234 -0.49 7.85 7.39
C ARG A 234 0.84 7.21 7.73
N MET A 235 1.77 7.18 6.78
CA MET A 235 3.13 6.69 6.98
C MET A 235 3.82 7.47 8.11
N LEU A 236 3.79 8.80 8.05
CA LEU A 236 4.40 9.65 9.08
C LEU A 236 3.85 9.35 10.48
N ARG A 237 2.51 9.29 10.63
CA ARG A 237 1.89 8.93 11.92
C ARG A 237 2.26 7.53 12.40
N HIS A 238 2.42 6.58 11.48
CA HIS A 238 2.85 5.24 11.83
C HIS A 238 4.30 5.23 12.34
N LEU A 239 5.19 5.96 11.65
CA LEU A 239 6.59 6.13 12.08
C LEU A 239 6.69 6.85 13.44
N GLU A 240 5.85 7.86 13.71
CA GLU A 240 5.74 8.50 15.02
C GLU A 240 5.32 7.50 16.11
N ALA A 241 4.37 6.61 15.81
CA ALA A 241 3.97 5.56 16.74
C ALA A 241 5.08 4.53 16.99
N GLU A 242 5.82 4.13 15.95
CA GLU A 242 6.99 3.27 16.08
C GLU A 242 8.10 3.94 16.91
N ALA A 243 8.38 5.23 16.67
CA ALA A 243 9.31 6.00 17.47
C ALA A 243 8.91 6.02 18.97
N ALA A 244 7.64 6.24 19.25
CA ALA A 244 7.12 6.20 20.63
C ALA A 244 7.24 4.79 21.25
N ARG A 245 7.00 3.72 20.48
CA ARG A 245 7.17 2.32 20.90
C ARG A 245 8.63 1.99 21.24
N LEU A 246 9.58 2.60 20.50
CA LEU A 246 11.02 2.50 20.74
C LEU A 246 11.48 3.36 21.94
N GLY A 247 10.57 4.08 22.61
CA GLY A 247 10.87 4.88 23.79
C GLY A 247 11.28 6.33 23.49
N HIS A 248 11.17 6.77 22.24
CA HIS A 248 11.46 8.17 21.89
C HIS A 248 10.34 9.09 22.33
N ARG A 249 10.71 10.25 22.87
CA ARG A 249 9.77 11.31 23.28
C ARG A 249 9.72 12.46 22.28
N ARG A 250 10.68 12.51 21.37
CA ARG A 250 10.83 13.51 20.33
C ARG A 250 11.22 12.81 19.03
N VAL A 251 10.74 13.35 17.94
CA VAL A 251 11.13 12.94 16.59
C VAL A 251 11.68 14.15 15.87
N VAL A 252 12.77 13.95 15.15
CA VAL A 252 13.38 14.92 14.25
C VAL A 252 13.36 14.38 12.83
N LEU A 253 13.47 15.25 11.86
CA LEU A 253 13.68 14.92 10.45
C LEU A 253 14.38 16.08 9.74
N ASP A 254 15.07 15.74 8.68
CA ASP A 254 15.65 16.72 7.75
C ASP A 254 15.07 16.50 6.35
N THR A 255 15.11 17.55 5.53
CA THR A 255 14.59 17.48 4.16
C THR A 255 15.24 18.55 3.27
N ASN A 256 15.08 18.38 1.96
CA ASN A 256 15.50 19.38 0.98
C ASN A 256 14.39 20.40 0.73
N ALA A 257 14.74 21.67 0.57
CA ALA A 257 13.78 22.74 0.34
C ALA A 257 12.96 22.58 -0.97
N THR A 258 13.46 21.82 -1.93
CA THR A 258 12.72 21.50 -3.17
C THR A 258 11.54 20.54 -2.95
N LEU A 259 11.47 19.88 -1.80
CA LEU A 259 10.41 18.94 -1.45
C LEU A 259 9.25 19.65 -0.73
N VAL A 260 8.68 20.68 -1.36
CA VAL A 260 7.66 21.56 -0.76
C VAL A 260 6.42 20.82 -0.25
N GLU A 261 6.01 19.74 -0.91
CA GLU A 261 4.87 18.93 -0.49
C GLU A 261 5.15 18.19 0.81
N ALA A 262 6.39 17.73 0.98
CA ALA A 262 6.84 17.06 2.22
C ALA A 262 6.91 18.07 3.38
N ILE A 263 7.50 19.23 3.16
CA ILE A 263 7.57 20.31 4.16
C ILE A 263 6.16 20.66 4.63
N SER A 264 5.26 20.96 3.71
CA SER A 264 3.86 21.29 4.03
C SER A 264 3.14 20.18 4.79
N MET A 265 3.46 18.91 4.49
CA MET A 265 2.91 17.77 5.24
C MET A 265 3.46 17.71 6.67
N TYR A 266 4.75 17.95 6.89
CA TYR A 266 5.37 17.99 8.22
C TYR A 266 4.78 19.10 9.08
N GLU A 267 4.66 20.30 8.54
CA GLU A 267 4.04 21.45 9.24
C GLU A 267 2.60 21.14 9.65
N ARG A 268 1.78 20.60 8.73
CA ARG A 268 0.40 20.17 9.04
C ARG A 268 0.34 19.04 10.07
N ALA A 269 1.37 18.22 10.15
CA ALA A 269 1.49 17.17 11.16
C ALA A 269 1.96 17.70 12.54
N GLY A 270 2.27 19.00 12.66
CA GLY A 270 2.67 19.65 13.89
C GLY A 270 4.17 19.60 14.17
N TYR A 271 4.97 19.44 13.14
CA TYR A 271 6.42 19.67 13.23
C TYR A 271 6.72 21.16 13.17
N SER A 272 7.71 21.56 13.93
CA SER A 272 8.26 22.92 13.96
C SER A 272 9.70 22.93 13.46
N PRO A 273 10.15 23.99 12.80
CA PRO A 273 11.56 24.14 12.44
C PRO A 273 12.47 24.01 13.66
N THR A 274 13.63 23.40 13.48
CA THR A 274 14.67 23.24 14.51
C THR A 274 16.05 23.53 13.94
N GLU A 275 17.05 23.63 14.81
CA GLU A 275 18.43 23.81 14.39
C GLU A 275 18.98 22.55 13.69
N ARG A 276 19.97 22.75 12.82
CA ARG A 276 20.69 21.68 12.16
C ARG A 276 21.30 20.74 13.20
N TYR A 277 20.98 19.45 13.10
CA TYR A 277 21.43 18.44 14.05
C TYR A 277 22.29 17.35 13.40
N ASN A 278 22.46 17.36 12.07
CA ASN A 278 23.24 16.39 11.30
C ASN A 278 24.01 17.06 10.16
N GLU A 279 24.93 16.30 9.55
CA GLU A 279 25.79 16.77 8.46
C GLU A 279 25.30 16.31 7.09
N ASN A 280 23.98 16.04 6.92
CA ASN A 280 23.43 15.67 5.62
C ASN A 280 23.61 16.82 4.60
N PRO A 281 24.43 16.62 3.53
CA PRO A 281 24.75 17.70 2.58
C PRO A 281 23.55 18.12 1.72
N TYR A 282 22.53 17.28 1.63
CA TYR A 282 21.32 17.54 0.85
C TYR A 282 20.21 18.20 1.67
N ALA A 283 20.34 18.25 2.99
CA ALA A 283 19.36 18.86 3.87
C ALA A 283 19.46 20.39 3.85
N GLN A 284 18.32 21.04 3.76
CA GLN A 284 18.19 22.51 3.79
C GLN A 284 17.15 22.97 4.81
N ALA A 285 16.39 22.03 5.39
CA ALA A 285 15.40 22.30 6.42
C ALA A 285 15.37 21.16 7.44
N TRP A 286 15.29 21.52 8.73
CA TRP A 286 15.25 20.60 9.85
C TRP A 286 14.02 20.87 10.67
N PHE A 287 13.34 19.79 11.09
CA PHE A 287 12.09 19.87 11.82
C PHE A 287 12.12 18.95 13.04
N GLU A 288 11.35 19.31 14.06
CA GLU A 288 11.15 18.47 15.23
C GLU A 288 9.69 18.46 15.68
N LYS A 289 9.32 17.39 16.39
CA LYS A 289 8.02 17.24 17.03
C LYS A 289 8.17 16.47 18.35
N VAL A 290 7.54 16.97 19.41
CA VAL A 290 7.39 16.25 20.67
C VAL A 290 6.23 15.25 20.52
N LEU A 291 6.50 13.97 20.78
CA LEU A 291 5.49 12.93 20.74
C LEU A 291 4.65 12.97 22.00
N LYS A 292 3.33 12.85 21.85
CA LYS A 292 2.44 12.68 22.98
C LYS A 292 2.63 11.28 23.55
N GLY A 293 2.92 11.17 24.84
CA GLY A 293 3.08 9.87 25.50
C GLY A 293 1.85 8.99 25.36
N PRO A 294 1.99 7.65 25.43
CA PRO A 294 0.86 6.73 25.44
C PRO A 294 0.03 6.98 26.70
N GLY A 295 -1.06 7.77 26.59
CA GLY A 295 -1.94 8.07 27.72
C GLY A 295 -2.69 9.40 27.68
N SER A 296 -2.37 10.33 26.79
CA SER A 296 -3.09 11.61 26.71
C SER A 296 -4.36 11.50 25.83
N ARG A 297 -5.34 10.71 26.27
CA ARG A 297 -6.72 10.89 25.79
C ARG A 297 -7.20 12.24 26.28
N ARG A 298 -7.62 13.11 25.37
CA ARG A 298 -8.32 14.34 25.76
C ARG A 298 -9.50 13.95 26.63
N SER A 299 -9.49 14.32 27.90
CA SER A 299 -10.71 14.42 28.68
C SER A 299 -11.51 15.56 28.05
N THR A 300 -12.50 15.22 27.26
CA THR A 300 -13.57 16.17 26.93
C THR A 300 -14.36 16.38 28.20
N SER A 301 -13.96 17.38 29.00
CA SER A 301 -14.80 17.95 30.03
C SER A 301 -16.02 18.55 29.32
N ARG A 302 -17.18 17.89 29.51
CA ARG A 302 -18.47 18.53 29.32
C ARG A 302 -18.66 19.49 30.51
N ALA A 303 -18.75 20.74 30.23
CA ALA A 303 -19.46 21.70 31.02
C ALA A 303 -20.67 22.19 30.22
#